data_1e02922709a6ecbe906de67833bd5f29
#
_entry.id   1e02922709a6ecbe906de67833bd5f29
#
_cell.length_a   1.000
_cell.length_b   1.000
_cell.length_c   1.000
_cell.angle_alpha   90.00
_cell.angle_beta   90.00
_cell.angle_gamma   90.00
#
_symmetry.space_group_name_H-M   'P 1'
#
loop_
_entity.id
_entity.type
_entity.pdbx_description
1 polymer ?
#
loop_
_entity_poly.entity_id
_entity_poly.type
_entity_poly.pdbx_seq_one_letter_code
_entity_poly.pdbx_strand_id
1 'polypeptide(L)'
;DIPTSLDAHARGETPGVMPAAALQALDAVMRQERANDPSWVVVGRGFLNGSSRKRISGGFEVWLGYTQSARPTQGGTHLVIDRVAAAFIAHMSAVERLCTVLDSGGGTGGGGRGGRGGRGPSTSSNPTLPQLPLRKRDFDIANAAFKGIRVTLTHFPGQKRRKQVRGFSKVSAGELFFKDVNNRKVNVVTYFKSKYPNVGALNPKLPCLIAGTSQKPIHFPMEVCDVPEQQKRLLEDAKATADMIRATATPPVERRAAIEQTVRQHVATPTALHKKGFSVGVGKDMVSVQGRVLNPPMVVYKNNKIATPSRGAWNLNDHVLLDPPPVPLMKWALVTLDSSIGNDSLKDLGEQLRSGMRKFGGFRDPGAAALDGVRNRGEPVENAVRRAASKGATLVVCVLSPFDTTRVYNCVKSAAELDIGVQTQCLINKWRLGQGGGESSNGGGGERGGRGGRGGRGCQPQSGPNDQIIANIVQKINAKLGGRNAKVTPSVNDRSLMKIPTLIYGA
;
A
#
# COMPACT_ATOMS: atom_id res chain seq x y z
N ASP A 1 -20.74 17.64 35.91
CA ASP A 1 -19.36 17.32 36.30
C ASP A 1 -18.84 16.17 35.43
N ILE A 2 -17.67 16.35 34.79
CA ILE A 2 -17.08 15.35 33.87
C ILE A 2 -16.71 14.06 34.62
N PRO A 3 -15.99 14.09 35.76
CA PRO A 3 -15.68 12.90 36.52
C PRO A 3 -16.93 12.11 36.93
N THR A 4 -17.91 12.76 37.48
CA THR A 4 -19.15 12.11 37.97
C THR A 4 -19.89 11.39 36.85
N SER A 5 -19.99 12.00 35.66
CA SER A 5 -20.64 11.37 34.49
C SER A 5 -19.89 10.15 33.97
N LEU A 6 -18.53 10.20 33.95
CA LEU A 6 -17.70 9.09 33.51
C LEU A 6 -17.69 7.95 34.52
N ASP A 7 -17.66 8.25 35.81
CA ASP A 7 -17.67 7.26 36.86
C ASP A 7 -19.02 6.54 37.01
N ALA A 8 -20.13 7.29 36.86
CA ALA A 8 -21.48 6.73 36.83
C ALA A 8 -21.64 5.73 35.68
N HIS A 9 -21.15 6.10 34.49
CA HIS A 9 -21.15 5.20 33.34
C HIS A 9 -20.26 3.96 33.57
N ALA A 10 -19.07 4.13 34.12
CA ALA A 10 -18.15 3.03 34.43
C ALA A 10 -18.71 2.04 35.49
N ARG A 11 -19.51 2.52 36.44
CA ARG A 11 -20.23 1.69 37.41
C ARG A 11 -21.50 1.05 36.86
N GLY A 12 -21.89 1.37 35.62
CA GLY A 12 -23.10 0.85 35.00
C GLY A 12 -24.39 1.51 35.48
N GLU A 13 -24.32 2.66 36.17
CA GLU A 13 -25.46 3.42 36.67
C GLU A 13 -26.29 4.06 35.57
N THR A 14 -25.68 4.27 34.39
CA THR A 14 -26.32 4.82 33.19
C THR A 14 -26.18 3.87 32.00
N PRO A 15 -26.82 2.68 32.03
CA PRO A 15 -26.69 1.69 30.98
C PRO A 15 -27.19 2.22 29.63
N GLY A 16 -26.44 1.97 28.57
CA GLY A 16 -26.82 2.34 27.20
C GLY A 16 -26.57 3.79 26.79
N VAL A 17 -26.20 4.67 27.71
CA VAL A 17 -25.90 6.09 27.41
C VAL A 17 -24.39 6.33 27.51
N MET A 18 -23.75 6.52 26.34
CA MET A 18 -22.33 6.88 26.30
C MET A 18 -22.17 8.36 26.70
N PRO A 19 -21.32 8.72 27.68
CA PRO A 19 -21.08 10.11 28.08
C PRO A 19 -20.21 10.86 27.07
N ALA A 20 -20.72 11.01 25.85
CA ALA A 20 -19.96 11.50 24.69
C ALA A 20 -19.42 12.93 24.91
N ALA A 21 -20.20 13.82 25.53
CA ALA A 21 -19.78 15.19 25.80
C ALA A 21 -18.62 15.25 26.81
N ALA A 22 -18.67 14.44 27.86
CA ALA A 22 -17.60 14.34 28.86
C ALA A 22 -16.31 13.79 28.25
N LEU A 23 -16.42 12.76 27.40
CA LEU A 23 -15.27 12.18 26.69
C LEU A 23 -14.65 13.16 25.70
N GLN A 24 -15.49 13.90 24.95
CA GLN A 24 -15.01 14.93 24.01
C GLN A 24 -14.29 16.06 24.75
N ALA A 25 -14.81 16.52 25.89
CA ALA A 25 -14.18 17.54 26.69
C ALA A 25 -12.83 17.07 27.23
N LEU A 26 -12.75 15.84 27.74
CA LEU A 26 -11.52 15.24 28.23
C LEU A 26 -10.49 15.09 27.12
N ASP A 27 -10.89 14.53 25.96
CA ASP A 27 -10.01 14.41 24.78
C ASP A 27 -9.52 15.78 24.30
N ALA A 28 -10.36 16.84 24.33
CA ALA A 28 -9.98 18.19 23.96
C ALA A 28 -8.94 18.78 24.92
N VAL A 29 -9.15 18.63 26.22
CA VAL A 29 -8.20 19.09 27.25
C VAL A 29 -6.85 18.40 27.10
N MET A 30 -6.84 17.08 26.95
CA MET A 30 -5.59 16.30 26.81
C MET A 30 -4.87 16.56 25.49
N ARG A 31 -5.59 16.99 24.46
CA ARG A 31 -5.03 17.30 23.13
C ARG A 31 -4.34 18.65 23.07
N GLN A 32 -4.77 19.62 23.89
CA GLN A 32 -4.40 21.04 23.80
C GLN A 32 -2.90 21.27 23.76
N GLU A 33 -2.15 20.56 24.59
CA GLU A 33 -0.71 20.77 24.71
C GLU A 33 0.03 20.38 23.42
N ARG A 34 -0.28 19.20 22.89
CA ARG A 34 0.37 18.71 21.65
C ARG A 34 -0.09 19.48 20.41
N ALA A 35 -1.33 19.97 20.42
CA ALA A 35 -1.85 20.79 19.32
C ALA A 35 -1.16 22.16 19.22
N ASN A 36 -0.62 22.66 20.34
CA ASN A 36 0.09 23.95 20.43
C ASN A 36 1.62 23.81 20.28
N ASP A 37 2.15 22.60 20.27
CA ASP A 37 3.58 22.33 20.11
C ASP A 37 3.95 22.28 18.60
N PRO A 38 4.76 23.22 18.07
CA PRO A 38 5.06 23.31 16.64
C PRO A 38 5.87 22.12 16.11
N SER A 39 6.46 21.29 16.98
CA SER A 39 7.17 20.07 16.59
C SER A 39 6.22 18.93 16.23
N TRP A 40 4.92 19.06 16.54
CA TRP A 40 3.89 18.08 16.29
C TRP A 40 2.88 18.56 15.25
N VAL A 41 2.50 17.65 14.37
CA VAL A 41 1.41 17.86 13.40
C VAL A 41 0.22 17.01 13.81
N VAL A 42 -0.92 17.66 13.99
CA VAL A 42 -2.16 16.97 14.36
C VAL A 42 -2.92 16.56 13.10
N VAL A 43 -3.15 15.26 12.95
CA VAL A 43 -3.90 14.68 11.83
C VAL A 43 -4.99 13.76 12.38
N GLY A 44 -6.24 14.21 12.31
CA GLY A 44 -7.34 13.48 12.93
C GLY A 44 -7.15 13.35 14.44
N ARG A 45 -7.03 12.12 14.95
CA ARG A 45 -6.74 11.82 16.36
C ARG A 45 -5.25 11.60 16.63
N GLY A 46 -4.40 11.68 15.62
CA GLY A 46 -2.98 11.39 15.72
C GLY A 46 -2.14 12.64 15.90
N PHE A 47 -1.09 12.52 16.70
CA PHE A 47 -0.01 13.48 16.88
C PHE A 47 1.23 12.91 16.21
N LEU A 48 1.72 13.56 15.19
CA LEU A 48 2.85 13.10 14.37
C LEU A 48 4.05 14.02 14.59
N ASN A 49 5.18 13.44 14.94
CA ASN A 49 6.39 14.18 15.25
C ASN A 49 7.26 14.37 14.00
N GLY A 50 7.51 15.63 13.64
CA GLY A 50 8.36 15.97 12.50
C GLY A 50 9.82 15.53 12.64
N SER A 51 10.31 15.29 13.86
CA SER A 51 11.68 14.79 14.08
C SER A 51 11.83 13.29 13.77
N SER A 52 10.73 12.53 13.69
CA SER A 52 10.72 11.09 13.42
C SER A 52 10.51 10.73 11.95
N ARG A 53 10.79 11.66 11.04
CA ARG A 53 10.53 11.49 9.61
C ARG A 53 11.51 10.49 8.96
N LYS A 54 10.98 9.62 8.10
CA LYS A 54 11.75 8.66 7.31
C LYS A 54 11.35 8.76 5.85
N ARG A 55 12.29 9.05 4.96
CA ARG A 55 12.02 9.09 3.52
C ARG A 55 11.67 7.70 2.98
N ILE A 56 10.69 7.65 2.08
CA ILE A 56 10.25 6.48 1.32
C ILE A 56 10.16 6.83 -0.17
N SER A 57 9.87 5.83 -1.00
CA SER A 57 9.75 6.00 -2.46
C SER A 57 8.70 7.05 -2.86
N GLY A 58 8.80 7.59 -4.07
CA GLY A 58 7.80 8.50 -4.65
C GLY A 58 7.83 9.93 -4.11
N GLY A 59 8.92 10.33 -3.43
CA GLY A 59 9.03 11.67 -2.85
C GLY A 59 8.14 11.88 -1.63
N PHE A 60 7.92 10.80 -0.87
CA PHE A 60 7.19 10.83 0.38
C PHE A 60 8.11 10.63 1.58
N GLU A 61 7.61 11.00 2.73
CA GLU A 61 8.19 10.70 4.03
C GLU A 61 7.10 10.19 4.99
N VAL A 62 7.47 9.24 5.83
CA VAL A 62 6.62 8.70 6.89
C VAL A 62 6.96 9.42 8.18
N TRP A 63 5.97 10.00 8.82
CA TRP A 63 6.07 10.57 10.16
C TRP A 63 5.44 9.61 11.15
N LEU A 64 6.14 9.35 12.23
CA LEU A 64 5.67 8.50 13.32
C LEU A 64 5.13 9.37 14.44
N GLY A 65 4.23 8.79 15.20
CA GLY A 65 3.64 9.45 16.35
C GLY A 65 2.72 8.53 17.12
N TYR A 66 1.73 9.09 17.79
CA TYR A 66 0.76 8.35 18.56
C TYR A 66 -0.66 8.92 18.41
N THR A 67 -1.63 8.08 18.66
CA THR A 67 -3.02 8.47 18.88
C THR A 67 -3.36 8.33 20.34
N GLN A 68 -4.26 9.16 20.83
CA GLN A 68 -4.82 9.01 22.17
C GLN A 68 -6.33 9.23 22.14
N SER A 69 -7.04 8.53 23.03
CA SER A 69 -8.49 8.70 23.17
C SER A 69 -8.92 8.19 24.56
N ALA A 70 -9.69 9.00 25.26
CA ALA A 70 -10.33 8.58 26.51
C ALA A 70 -11.47 7.59 26.21
N ARG A 71 -11.55 6.52 26.99
CA ARG A 71 -12.57 5.47 26.88
C ARG A 71 -13.10 5.07 28.23
N PRO A 72 -14.42 5.06 28.42
CA PRO A 72 -15.01 4.46 29.61
C PRO A 72 -14.88 2.95 29.51
N THR A 73 -14.51 2.31 30.58
CA THR A 73 -14.41 0.86 30.71
C THR A 73 -14.99 0.44 32.05
N GLN A 74 -15.19 -0.86 32.27
CA GLN A 74 -15.72 -1.40 33.51
C GLN A 74 -14.89 -1.03 34.75
N GLY A 75 -13.60 -0.75 34.58
CA GLY A 75 -12.70 -0.36 35.70
C GLY A 75 -12.48 1.14 35.86
N GLY A 76 -13.26 1.99 35.17
CA GLY A 76 -13.10 3.45 35.15
C GLY A 76 -12.77 4.01 33.78
N THR A 77 -12.39 5.28 33.71
CA THR A 77 -11.97 5.91 32.45
C THR A 77 -10.51 5.66 32.18
N HIS A 78 -10.23 5.06 31.03
CA HIS A 78 -8.87 4.73 30.59
C HIS A 78 -8.47 5.54 29.36
N LEU A 79 -7.19 5.80 29.23
CA LEU A 79 -6.62 6.40 28.04
C LEU A 79 -6.05 5.32 27.13
N VAL A 80 -6.65 5.19 25.94
CA VAL A 80 -6.14 4.31 24.88
C VAL A 80 -5.08 5.06 24.10
N ILE A 81 -3.86 4.55 24.09
CA ILE A 81 -2.74 5.10 23.35
C ILE A 81 -2.20 4.04 22.40
N ASP A 82 -1.96 4.43 21.15
CA ASP A 82 -1.33 3.56 20.17
C ASP A 82 -0.44 4.35 19.21
N ARG A 83 0.51 3.65 18.58
CA ARG A 83 1.36 4.23 17.55
C ARG A 83 0.56 4.52 16.28
N VAL A 84 0.87 5.62 15.64
CA VAL A 84 0.32 6.01 14.35
C VAL A 84 1.44 6.42 13.40
N ALA A 85 1.22 6.22 12.12
CA ALA A 85 2.09 6.72 11.06
C ALA A 85 1.24 7.38 9.97
N ALA A 86 1.77 8.42 9.36
CA ALA A 86 1.16 9.01 8.18
C ALA A 86 2.21 9.37 7.14
N ALA A 87 1.82 9.27 5.88
CA ALA A 87 2.66 9.68 4.76
C ALA A 87 2.41 11.16 4.43
N PHE A 88 3.49 11.88 4.28
CA PHE A 88 3.52 13.27 3.84
C PHE A 88 4.36 13.40 2.59
N ILE A 89 4.08 14.41 1.80
CA ILE A 89 4.97 14.79 0.71
C ILE A 89 6.22 15.42 1.34
N ALA A 90 7.40 14.92 0.98
CA ALA A 90 8.65 15.45 1.48
C ALA A 90 8.88 16.87 0.94
N HIS A 91 9.51 17.73 1.74
CA HIS A 91 9.94 19.06 1.30
C HIS A 91 11.01 18.94 0.20
N MET A 92 10.75 19.53 -0.94
CA MET A 92 11.66 19.57 -2.08
C MET A 92 11.23 20.61 -3.11
N SER A 93 12.06 20.96 -4.07
CA SER A 93 11.65 21.78 -5.22
C SER A 93 10.64 21.02 -6.09
N ALA A 94 9.83 21.77 -6.86
CA ALA A 94 8.88 21.12 -7.74
C ALA A 94 9.61 20.33 -8.87
N VAL A 95 10.78 20.76 -9.29
CA VAL A 95 11.62 20.04 -10.27
C VAL A 95 12.12 18.72 -9.70
N GLU A 96 12.65 18.72 -8.45
CA GLU A 96 13.08 17.51 -7.77
C GLU A 96 11.93 16.52 -7.59
N ARG A 97 10.73 17.02 -7.23
CA ARG A 97 9.54 16.19 -7.12
C ARG A 97 9.16 15.56 -8.45
N LEU A 98 9.22 16.32 -9.56
CA LEU A 98 8.95 15.78 -10.90
C LEU A 98 9.86 14.57 -11.18
N CYS A 99 11.16 14.73 -10.98
CA CYS A 99 12.15 13.67 -11.18
C CYS A 99 11.82 12.46 -10.28
N THR A 100 11.60 12.68 -8.98
CA THR A 100 11.33 11.61 -8.01
C THR A 100 10.05 10.82 -8.34
N VAL A 101 9.00 11.51 -8.79
CA VAL A 101 7.73 10.87 -9.19
C VAL A 101 7.91 10.02 -10.45
N LEU A 102 8.67 10.51 -11.43
CA LEU A 102 8.91 9.78 -12.68
C LEU A 102 9.87 8.60 -12.50
N ASP A 103 10.89 8.73 -11.65
CA ASP A 103 11.80 7.63 -11.30
C ASP A 103 11.06 6.50 -10.58
N SER A 104 10.05 6.82 -9.78
CA SER A 104 9.23 5.83 -9.05
C SER A 104 8.19 5.16 -9.95
N GLY A 105 7.66 5.87 -10.94
CA GLY A 105 6.66 5.38 -11.90
C GLY A 105 7.24 4.71 -13.14
N GLY A 106 8.54 4.81 -13.35
CA GLY A 106 9.25 4.38 -14.56
C GLY A 106 10.15 3.17 -14.31
N GLY A 107 9.58 1.98 -14.17
CA GLY A 107 10.33 0.76 -14.45
C GLY A 107 10.42 0.52 -15.93
N THR A 108 11.25 1.25 -16.69
CA THR A 108 11.83 0.79 -17.97
C THR A 108 12.64 1.89 -18.64
N GLY A 109 13.87 1.60 -18.97
CA GLY A 109 14.58 2.25 -20.07
C GLY A 109 15.83 3.02 -19.69
N GLY A 110 16.85 2.31 -19.32
CA GLY A 110 18.23 2.78 -19.30
C GLY A 110 19.13 1.60 -19.06
N GLY A 111 19.56 0.95 -20.14
CA GLY A 111 20.52 -0.17 -20.10
C GLY A 111 21.84 0.28 -19.49
N GLY A 112 22.08 -0.11 -18.24
CA GLY A 112 23.34 -0.08 -17.55
C GLY A 112 23.62 -1.48 -17.02
N ARG A 113 24.44 -2.24 -17.73
CA ARG A 113 25.02 -3.52 -17.30
C ARG A 113 25.82 -3.29 -16.01
N GLY A 114 25.60 -4.10 -15.01
CA GLY A 114 26.60 -4.46 -14.01
C GLY A 114 26.34 -3.97 -12.59
N GLY A 115 26.19 -4.92 -11.66
CA GLY A 115 26.34 -4.68 -10.23
C GLY A 115 25.39 -5.47 -9.33
N ARG A 116 25.70 -6.74 -9.08
CA ARG A 116 25.24 -7.50 -7.91
C ARG A 116 25.71 -6.79 -6.65
N GLY A 117 24.81 -6.37 -5.82
CA GLY A 117 25.12 -5.84 -4.50
C GLY A 117 23.89 -5.14 -3.93
N GLY A 118 23.29 -5.75 -2.90
CA GLY A 118 22.20 -5.14 -2.15
C GLY A 118 22.65 -3.79 -1.57
N ARG A 119 22.22 -2.71 -2.15
CA ARG A 119 22.31 -1.36 -1.56
C ARG A 119 20.92 -0.98 -1.09
N GLY A 120 20.86 -0.61 0.19
CA GLY A 120 19.73 0.09 0.77
C GLY A 120 19.40 1.38 -0.01
N PRO A 121 18.30 2.08 0.30
CA PRO A 121 17.88 3.26 -0.45
C PRO A 121 19.04 4.25 -0.55
N SER A 122 19.55 4.44 -1.77
CA SER A 122 20.65 5.39 -2.03
C SER A 122 20.14 6.81 -1.79
N THR A 123 20.67 7.46 -0.79
CA THR A 123 20.41 8.86 -0.44
C THR A 123 21.32 9.85 -1.17
N SER A 124 21.92 9.47 -2.28
CA SER A 124 22.81 10.38 -3.02
C SER A 124 22.87 10.05 -4.51
N SER A 125 21.96 10.60 -5.28
CA SER A 125 22.22 11.03 -6.65
C SER A 125 21.25 12.15 -6.94
N ASN A 126 21.75 13.28 -7.44
CA ASN A 126 20.91 14.35 -7.93
C ASN A 126 19.91 13.75 -8.93
N PRO A 127 18.60 13.97 -8.73
CA PRO A 127 17.61 13.39 -9.60
C PRO A 127 17.85 13.91 -11.03
N THR A 128 18.02 12.98 -11.96
CA THR A 128 18.25 13.31 -13.35
C THR A 128 16.95 13.83 -13.96
N LEU A 129 17.00 14.99 -14.61
CA LEU A 129 15.84 15.52 -15.34
C LEU A 129 15.34 14.50 -16.36
N PRO A 130 14.02 14.28 -16.47
CA PRO A 130 13.44 13.39 -17.45
C PRO A 130 13.70 13.91 -18.87
N GLN A 131 13.56 13.03 -19.88
CA GLN A 131 13.61 13.43 -21.28
C GLN A 131 12.49 14.44 -21.57
N LEU A 132 12.85 15.59 -22.10
CA LEU A 132 11.92 16.67 -22.42
C LEU A 132 11.76 16.84 -23.94
N PRO A 133 10.55 17.14 -24.45
CA PRO A 133 9.29 17.27 -23.69
C PRO A 133 8.82 15.93 -23.09
N LEU A 134 8.05 16.00 -22.00
CA LEU A 134 7.54 14.81 -21.33
C LEU A 134 6.70 13.97 -22.27
N ARG A 135 6.93 12.65 -22.29
CA ARG A 135 6.04 11.72 -23.00
C ARG A 135 4.65 11.76 -22.39
N LYS A 136 3.61 11.48 -23.14
CA LYS A 136 2.21 11.51 -22.67
C LYS A 136 2.01 10.76 -21.35
N ARG A 137 2.58 9.55 -21.22
CA ARG A 137 2.50 8.76 -19.99
C ARG A 137 3.14 9.46 -18.78
N ASP A 138 4.34 10.01 -18.98
CA ASP A 138 5.10 10.69 -17.91
C ASP A 138 4.41 11.99 -17.51
N PHE A 139 3.83 12.70 -18.48
CA PHE A 139 3.00 13.88 -18.24
C PHE A 139 1.77 13.54 -17.40
N ASP A 140 1.04 12.47 -17.74
CA ASP A 140 -0.17 12.07 -17.02
C ASP A 140 0.14 11.66 -15.56
N ILE A 141 1.23 10.91 -15.35
CA ILE A 141 1.72 10.52 -14.02
C ILE A 141 2.09 11.75 -13.19
N ALA A 142 2.93 12.62 -13.76
CA ALA A 142 3.39 13.83 -13.07
C ALA A 142 2.22 14.77 -12.78
N ASN A 143 1.32 14.99 -13.73
CA ASN A 143 0.14 15.82 -13.57
C ASN A 143 -0.78 15.32 -12.43
N ALA A 144 -1.02 14.01 -12.35
CA ALA A 144 -1.78 13.40 -11.26
C ALA A 144 -1.09 13.59 -9.90
N ALA A 145 0.24 13.41 -9.84
CA ALA A 145 1.03 13.55 -8.61
C ALA A 145 1.08 14.99 -8.07
N PHE A 146 0.94 15.99 -8.96
CA PHE A 146 0.97 17.40 -8.57
C PHE A 146 -0.42 18.02 -8.37
N LYS A 147 -1.46 17.43 -8.94
CA LYS A 147 -2.82 17.97 -8.82
C LYS A 147 -3.27 17.98 -7.35
N GLY A 148 -3.70 19.16 -6.89
CA GLY A 148 -4.22 19.38 -5.54
C GLY A 148 -3.17 19.68 -4.47
N ILE A 149 -1.87 19.51 -4.74
CA ILE A 149 -0.82 19.89 -3.78
C ILE A 149 -0.66 21.42 -3.71
N ARG A 150 -0.13 21.88 -2.59
CA ARG A 150 0.26 23.29 -2.41
C ARG A 150 1.73 23.47 -2.72
N VAL A 151 2.07 24.56 -3.38
CA VAL A 151 3.44 24.99 -3.60
C VAL A 151 3.66 26.38 -3.03
N THR A 152 4.87 26.64 -2.55
CA THR A 152 5.32 27.97 -2.13
C THR A 152 6.12 28.60 -3.24
N LEU A 153 5.84 29.85 -3.57
CA LEU A 153 6.50 30.58 -4.63
C LEU A 153 7.79 31.21 -4.07
N THR A 154 8.94 30.90 -4.70
CA THR A 154 10.28 31.31 -4.22
C THR A 154 10.75 32.66 -4.77
N HIS A 155 10.11 33.14 -5.86
CA HIS A 155 10.48 34.43 -6.51
C HIS A 155 9.96 35.67 -5.78
N PHE A 156 9.32 35.51 -4.61
CA PHE A 156 8.92 36.61 -3.73
C PHE A 156 9.75 36.58 -2.45
N PRO A 157 10.89 37.25 -2.36
CA PRO A 157 11.72 37.26 -1.17
C PRO A 157 10.93 37.74 0.06
N GLY A 158 11.04 37.02 1.20
CA GLY A 158 10.36 37.40 2.45
C GLY A 158 8.86 37.13 2.50
N GLN A 159 8.21 36.66 1.42
CA GLN A 159 6.78 36.38 1.37
C GLN A 159 6.51 34.90 1.07
N LYS A 160 5.96 34.17 2.04
CA LYS A 160 5.52 32.78 1.85
C LYS A 160 4.17 32.72 1.11
N ARG A 161 4.16 33.00 -0.20
CA ARG A 161 2.94 32.90 -1.02
C ARG A 161 2.70 31.45 -1.42
N ARG A 162 1.64 30.83 -0.90
CA ARG A 162 1.22 29.46 -1.24
C ARG A 162 0.15 29.45 -2.32
N LYS A 163 0.27 28.51 -3.28
CA LYS A 163 -0.72 28.30 -4.34
C LYS A 163 -1.04 26.81 -4.44
N GLN A 164 -2.30 26.48 -4.72
CA GLN A 164 -2.72 25.12 -4.99
C GLN A 164 -2.55 24.82 -6.47
N VAL A 165 -1.89 23.73 -6.79
CA VAL A 165 -1.64 23.26 -8.17
C VAL A 165 -2.90 22.56 -8.69
N ARG A 166 -3.33 22.95 -9.89
CA ARG A 166 -4.45 22.33 -10.61
C ARG A 166 -4.00 21.32 -11.66
N GLY A 167 -2.78 21.43 -12.12
CA GLY A 167 -2.17 20.57 -13.10
C GLY A 167 -1.00 21.24 -13.79
N PHE A 168 -0.60 20.66 -14.92
CA PHE A 168 0.48 21.14 -15.77
C PHE A 168 -0.05 21.83 -17.03
N SER A 169 0.70 22.78 -17.57
CA SER A 169 0.44 23.33 -18.89
C SER A 169 0.64 22.24 -19.96
N LYS A 170 -0.20 22.27 -21.02
CA LYS A 170 -0.09 21.32 -22.14
C LYS A 170 1.15 21.55 -23.00
N VAL A 171 1.66 22.79 -22.98
CA VAL A 171 2.87 23.23 -23.70
C VAL A 171 3.96 23.63 -22.71
N SER A 172 5.20 23.64 -23.14
CA SER A 172 6.35 24.01 -22.32
C SER A 172 6.33 25.50 -21.95
N ALA A 173 7.11 25.88 -20.92
CA ALA A 173 7.20 27.26 -20.43
C ALA A 173 7.71 28.24 -21.56
N GLY A 174 8.57 27.75 -22.46
CA GLY A 174 9.08 28.53 -23.59
C GLY A 174 8.06 28.71 -24.69
N GLU A 175 7.10 27.81 -24.83
CA GLU A 175 6.05 27.84 -25.86
C GLU A 175 4.73 28.45 -25.37
N LEU A 176 4.60 28.69 -24.05
CA LEU A 176 3.40 29.25 -23.45
C LEU A 176 3.44 30.77 -23.51
N PHE A 177 2.72 31.36 -24.48
CA PHE A 177 2.62 32.79 -24.69
C PHE A 177 1.35 33.39 -24.05
N PHE A 178 1.49 34.62 -23.55
CA PHE A 178 0.39 35.43 -23.08
C PHE A 178 0.67 36.92 -23.34
N LYS A 179 -0.32 37.76 -23.16
CA LYS A 179 -0.16 39.21 -23.26
C LYS A 179 0.21 39.80 -21.92
N ASP A 180 1.32 40.54 -21.86
CA ASP A 180 1.76 41.26 -20.65
C ASP A 180 0.88 42.51 -20.40
N VAL A 181 1.19 43.24 -19.32
CA VAL A 181 0.47 44.48 -18.95
C VAL A 181 0.55 45.56 -20.04
N ASN A 182 1.53 45.49 -20.94
CA ASN A 182 1.73 46.39 -22.06
C ASN A 182 1.17 45.81 -23.37
N ASN A 183 0.30 44.80 -23.29
CA ASN A 183 -0.31 44.11 -24.43
C ASN A 183 0.69 43.42 -25.40
N ARG A 184 1.97 43.21 -24.96
CA ARG A 184 3.00 42.56 -25.76
C ARG A 184 2.92 41.04 -25.56
N LYS A 185 3.04 40.29 -26.66
CA LYS A 185 3.06 38.81 -26.63
C LYS A 185 4.43 38.36 -26.12
N VAL A 186 4.46 37.79 -24.92
CA VAL A 186 5.68 37.28 -24.25
C VAL A 186 5.45 35.83 -23.81
N ASN A 187 6.51 35.00 -23.79
CA ASN A 187 6.42 33.70 -23.20
C ASN A 187 6.71 33.74 -21.65
N VAL A 188 6.35 32.69 -20.95
CA VAL A 188 6.47 32.63 -19.50
C VAL A 188 7.92 32.79 -19.04
N VAL A 189 8.90 32.17 -19.73
CA VAL A 189 10.32 32.24 -19.36
C VAL A 189 10.84 33.67 -19.49
N THR A 190 10.58 34.33 -20.63
CA THR A 190 11.01 35.71 -20.88
C THR A 190 10.38 36.67 -19.88
N TYR A 191 9.10 36.53 -19.60
CA TYR A 191 8.39 37.34 -18.60
C TYR A 191 9.01 37.21 -17.21
N PHE A 192 9.26 35.97 -16.74
CA PHE A 192 9.82 35.77 -15.41
C PHE A 192 11.25 36.31 -15.28
N LYS A 193 12.10 36.12 -16.32
CA LYS A 193 13.46 36.68 -16.33
C LYS A 193 13.49 38.21 -16.32
N SER A 194 12.57 38.85 -17.05
CA SER A 194 12.52 40.31 -17.09
C SER A 194 11.95 40.91 -15.81
N LYS A 195 10.93 40.28 -15.24
CA LYS A 195 10.21 40.84 -14.09
C LYS A 195 10.83 40.47 -12.74
N TYR A 196 11.54 39.36 -12.66
CA TYR A 196 12.14 38.83 -11.44
C TYR A 196 13.64 38.53 -11.66
N PRO A 197 14.52 39.54 -11.61
CA PRO A 197 15.96 39.37 -11.96
C PRO A 197 16.67 38.30 -11.10
N ASN A 198 16.20 38.07 -9.88
CA ASN A 198 16.77 37.10 -8.94
C ASN A 198 16.30 35.65 -9.16
N VAL A 199 15.49 35.40 -10.18
CA VAL A 199 15.09 34.04 -10.55
C VAL A 199 16.26 33.36 -11.24
N GLY A 200 16.64 32.18 -10.73
CA GLY A 200 17.72 31.37 -11.31
C GLY A 200 17.43 30.91 -12.74
N ALA A 201 18.21 30.00 -13.24
CA ALA A 201 18.03 29.45 -14.58
C ALA A 201 16.66 28.78 -14.73
N LEU A 202 15.88 29.18 -15.73
CA LEU A 202 14.60 28.59 -16.09
C LEU A 202 14.77 27.71 -17.32
N ASN A 203 14.28 26.48 -17.26
CA ASN A 203 14.31 25.55 -18.39
C ASN A 203 13.06 25.73 -19.29
N PRO A 204 13.22 26.24 -20.53
CA PRO A 204 12.09 26.52 -21.41
C PRO A 204 11.32 25.25 -21.84
N LYS A 205 11.91 24.07 -21.69
CA LYS A 205 11.31 22.80 -22.11
C LYS A 205 10.42 22.15 -21.02
N LEU A 206 10.49 22.62 -19.76
CA LEU A 206 9.61 22.15 -18.68
C LEU A 206 8.19 22.71 -18.82
N PRO A 207 7.15 21.95 -18.45
CA PRO A 207 5.80 22.49 -18.36
C PRO A 207 5.68 23.47 -17.18
N CYS A 208 4.71 24.38 -17.23
CA CYS A 208 4.37 25.23 -16.10
C CYS A 208 3.39 24.54 -15.14
N LEU A 209 3.48 24.85 -13.84
CA LEU A 209 2.43 24.55 -12.88
C LEU A 209 1.28 25.54 -13.05
N ILE A 210 0.06 25.00 -13.13
CA ILE A 210 -1.16 25.81 -13.24
C ILE A 210 -1.77 25.99 -11.85
N ALA A 211 -2.02 27.23 -11.48
CA ALA A 211 -2.78 27.61 -10.28
C ALA A 211 -3.93 28.57 -10.64
N GLY A 212 -4.64 29.10 -9.65
CA GLY A 212 -5.75 30.00 -9.88
C GLY A 212 -7.06 29.28 -10.18
N THR A 213 -7.99 29.96 -10.89
CA THR A 213 -9.28 29.39 -11.27
C THR A 213 -9.27 28.88 -12.70
N SER A 214 -10.31 28.14 -13.12
CA SER A 214 -10.45 27.68 -14.50
C SER A 214 -10.56 28.84 -15.50
N GLN A 215 -11.20 29.94 -15.05
CA GLN A 215 -11.41 31.13 -15.87
C GLN A 215 -10.17 32.05 -15.89
N LYS A 216 -9.36 32.03 -14.82
CA LYS A 216 -8.15 32.84 -14.67
C LYS A 216 -6.97 31.94 -14.23
N PRO A 217 -6.45 31.10 -15.11
CA PRO A 217 -5.30 30.25 -14.81
C PRO A 217 -4.04 31.12 -14.70
N ILE A 218 -3.20 30.79 -13.72
CA ILE A 218 -1.90 31.42 -13.51
C ILE A 218 -0.85 30.34 -13.71
N HIS A 219 0.16 30.62 -14.53
CA HIS A 219 1.21 29.68 -14.88
C HIS A 219 2.53 30.07 -14.20
N PHE A 220 3.13 29.12 -13.51
CA PHE A 220 4.41 29.29 -12.83
C PHE A 220 5.44 28.31 -13.38
N PRO A 221 6.66 28.77 -13.75
CA PRO A 221 7.78 27.85 -13.98
C PRO A 221 7.98 26.94 -12.78
N MET A 222 8.34 25.69 -13.00
CA MET A 222 8.51 24.73 -11.90
C MET A 222 9.64 25.14 -10.96
N GLU A 223 10.67 25.78 -11.48
CA GLU A 223 11.87 26.20 -10.77
C GLU A 223 11.60 27.28 -9.72
N VAL A 224 10.50 28.00 -9.83
CA VAL A 224 10.09 29.02 -8.82
C VAL A 224 9.08 28.48 -7.81
N CYS A 225 8.93 27.16 -7.74
CA CYS A 225 7.96 26.51 -6.89
C CYS A 225 8.63 25.46 -5.98
N ASP A 226 8.42 25.58 -4.67
CA ASP A 226 8.80 24.57 -3.69
C ASP A 226 7.56 23.88 -3.14
N VAL A 227 7.66 22.60 -2.90
CA VAL A 227 6.63 21.81 -2.24
C VAL A 227 6.87 21.89 -0.73
N PRO A 228 6.04 22.61 0.05
CA PRO A 228 6.24 22.76 1.48
C PRO A 228 5.93 21.48 2.24
N GLU A 229 6.49 21.36 3.43
CA GLU A 229 6.24 20.28 4.38
C GLU A 229 4.76 20.15 4.78
N GLN A 230 4.44 19.05 5.48
CA GLN A 230 3.18 18.80 6.17
C GLN A 230 1.95 18.62 5.25
N GLN A 231 2.17 18.23 4.01
CA GLN A 231 1.07 17.87 3.13
C GLN A 231 0.82 16.37 3.16
N LYS A 232 -0.18 15.95 3.96
CA LYS A 232 -0.63 14.55 4.00
C LYS A 232 -1.24 14.17 2.66
N ARG A 233 -0.87 13.01 2.14
CA ARG A 233 -1.47 12.43 0.94
C ARG A 233 -1.57 10.92 1.07
N LEU A 234 -2.61 10.34 0.47
CA LEU A 234 -2.72 8.90 0.32
C LEU A 234 -1.66 8.39 -0.64
N LEU A 235 -1.08 7.26 -0.32
CA LEU A 235 -0.12 6.58 -1.18
C LEU A 235 -0.88 5.78 -2.23
N GLU A 236 -0.75 6.17 -3.49
CA GLU A 236 -1.34 5.47 -4.63
C GLU A 236 -0.33 4.50 -5.29
N ASP A 237 0.96 4.71 -5.01
CA ASP A 237 2.04 3.87 -5.51
C ASP A 237 2.27 2.65 -4.60
N ALA A 238 2.29 1.46 -5.21
CA ALA A 238 2.50 0.19 -4.51
C ALA A 238 3.88 0.09 -3.84
N LYS A 239 4.92 0.71 -4.42
CA LYS A 239 6.27 0.72 -3.85
C LYS A 239 6.32 1.61 -2.61
N ALA A 240 5.77 2.82 -2.67
CA ALA A 240 5.68 3.71 -1.53
C ALA A 240 4.84 3.10 -0.39
N THR A 241 3.74 2.42 -0.73
CA THR A 241 2.92 1.67 0.24
C THR A 241 3.71 0.54 0.90
N ALA A 242 4.46 -0.25 0.14
CA ALA A 242 5.31 -1.31 0.68
C ALA A 242 6.43 -0.75 1.58
N ASP A 243 7.04 0.36 1.19
CA ASP A 243 8.05 1.04 2.00
C ASP A 243 7.45 1.59 3.31
N MET A 244 6.24 2.16 3.26
CA MET A 244 5.53 2.61 4.45
C MET A 244 5.24 1.43 5.40
N ILE A 245 4.72 0.32 4.89
CA ILE A 245 4.48 -0.89 5.70
C ILE A 245 5.78 -1.36 6.35
N ARG A 246 6.87 -1.45 5.58
CA ARG A 246 8.19 -1.86 6.08
C ARG A 246 8.74 -0.90 7.15
N ALA A 247 8.48 0.40 7.01
CA ALA A 247 8.92 1.43 7.96
C ALA A 247 8.11 1.43 9.25
N THR A 248 6.87 0.93 9.22
CA THR A 248 5.90 1.01 10.34
C THR A 248 5.60 -0.34 11.00
N ALA A 249 5.88 -1.46 10.31
CA ALA A 249 5.74 -2.79 10.88
C ALA A 249 6.70 -2.97 12.05
N THR A 250 6.14 -3.14 13.25
CA THR A 250 6.91 -3.23 14.50
C THR A 250 6.42 -4.45 15.27
N PRO A 251 7.31 -5.33 15.75
CA PRO A 251 6.95 -6.44 16.61
C PRO A 251 6.19 -5.97 17.87
N PRO A 252 5.30 -6.80 18.46
CA PRO A 252 4.49 -6.41 19.61
C PRO A 252 5.31 -5.90 20.80
N VAL A 253 6.46 -6.52 21.09
CA VAL A 253 7.35 -6.12 22.20
C VAL A 253 7.90 -4.71 21.99
N GLU A 254 8.41 -4.41 20.78
CA GLU A 254 8.93 -3.09 20.45
C GLU A 254 7.80 -2.04 20.38
N ARG A 255 6.61 -2.42 19.90
CA ARG A 255 5.43 -1.55 19.89
C ARG A 255 5.04 -1.16 21.31
N ARG A 256 4.99 -2.13 22.24
CA ARG A 256 4.71 -1.90 23.64
C ARG A 256 5.74 -0.93 24.26
N ALA A 257 7.04 -1.21 24.10
CA ALA A 257 8.09 -0.36 24.64
C ALA A 257 7.99 1.10 24.13
N ALA A 258 7.69 1.26 22.83
CA ALA A 258 7.51 2.58 22.24
C ALA A 258 6.25 3.31 22.76
N ILE A 259 5.16 2.60 23.04
CA ILE A 259 3.95 3.18 23.67
C ILE A 259 4.28 3.61 25.10
N GLU A 260 4.92 2.76 25.91
CA GLU A 260 5.32 3.07 27.28
C GLU A 260 6.26 4.29 27.33
N GLN A 261 7.22 4.35 26.41
CA GLN A 261 8.09 5.52 26.28
C GLN A 261 7.30 6.80 25.92
N THR A 262 6.35 6.70 24.98
CA THR A 262 5.49 7.83 24.61
C THR A 262 4.67 8.33 25.79
N VAL A 263 4.10 7.40 26.57
CA VAL A 263 3.35 7.76 27.81
C VAL A 263 4.22 8.52 28.77
N ARG A 264 5.40 8.01 29.08
CA ARG A 264 6.33 8.64 30.04
C ARG A 264 6.81 10.02 29.59
N GLN A 265 7.11 10.19 28.31
CA GLN A 265 7.70 11.42 27.78
C GLN A 265 6.68 12.50 27.42
N HIS A 266 5.50 12.11 26.96
CA HIS A 266 4.59 13.02 26.30
C HIS A 266 3.18 13.07 26.90
N VAL A 267 2.77 12.10 27.70
CA VAL A 267 1.39 11.99 28.18
C VAL A 267 1.31 12.08 29.71
N ALA A 268 2.11 11.33 30.43
CA ALA A 268 2.09 11.28 31.89
C ALA A 268 2.91 12.39 32.58
N THR A 269 3.55 13.26 31.79
CA THR A 269 4.30 14.39 32.34
C THR A 269 3.32 15.43 32.93
N PRO A 270 3.56 15.99 34.13
CA PRO A 270 2.77 17.09 34.65
C PRO A 270 2.88 18.31 33.72
N THR A 271 1.84 18.56 32.97
CA THR A 271 1.85 19.52 31.89
C THR A 271 1.19 20.82 32.29
N ALA A 272 1.15 21.77 31.35
CA ALA A 272 0.38 22.99 31.47
C ALA A 272 -1.10 22.78 31.84
N LEU A 273 -1.64 21.57 31.69
CA LEU A 273 -3.00 21.18 32.09
C LEU A 273 -3.17 21.24 33.61
N HIS A 274 -2.20 20.75 34.40
CA HIS A 274 -2.21 20.92 35.84
C HIS A 274 -2.07 22.41 36.24
N LYS A 275 -1.25 23.16 35.51
CA LYS A 275 -1.06 24.58 35.77
C LYS A 275 -2.24 25.48 35.38
N LYS A 276 -3.16 24.97 34.52
CA LYS A 276 -4.34 25.71 34.03
C LYS A 276 -5.66 25.30 34.70
N GLY A 277 -5.60 24.61 35.82
CA GLY A 277 -6.80 24.29 36.61
C GLY A 277 -7.58 23.03 36.18
N PHE A 278 -7.09 22.28 35.19
CA PHE A 278 -7.64 20.97 34.87
C PHE A 278 -6.86 19.90 35.60
N SER A 279 -7.37 19.38 36.69
CA SER A 279 -6.70 18.33 37.49
C SER A 279 -6.78 16.96 36.82
N VAL A 280 -6.27 16.82 35.60
CA VAL A 280 -6.23 15.56 34.85
C VAL A 280 -4.83 14.95 34.99
N GLY A 281 -4.76 13.78 35.62
CA GLY A 281 -3.55 12.95 35.72
C GLY A 281 -3.67 11.69 34.88
N VAL A 282 -2.58 11.25 34.26
CA VAL A 282 -2.52 9.99 33.50
C VAL A 282 -1.51 9.06 34.20
N GLY A 283 -1.93 7.83 34.50
CA GLY A 283 -1.05 6.78 35.02
C GLY A 283 0.09 6.46 34.05
N LYS A 284 1.24 6.11 34.59
CA LYS A 284 2.44 5.79 33.79
C LYS A 284 2.43 4.35 33.26
N ASP A 285 1.69 3.47 33.94
CA ASP A 285 1.68 2.04 33.68
C ASP A 285 0.46 1.62 32.89
N MET A 286 0.60 0.57 32.09
CA MET A 286 -0.54 -0.05 31.43
C MET A 286 -1.48 -0.71 32.42
N VAL A 287 -2.78 -0.65 32.14
CA VAL A 287 -3.79 -1.35 32.97
C VAL A 287 -3.57 -2.85 32.82
N SER A 288 -3.57 -3.54 33.99
CA SER A 288 -3.56 -4.99 34.05
C SER A 288 -4.99 -5.49 34.28
N VAL A 289 -5.45 -6.36 33.38
CA VAL A 289 -6.79 -6.96 33.47
C VAL A 289 -6.69 -8.49 33.53
N GLN A 290 -7.63 -9.12 34.23
CA GLN A 290 -7.75 -10.57 34.19
C GLN A 290 -8.27 -11.00 32.82
N GLY A 291 -7.60 -11.95 32.21
CA GLY A 291 -7.96 -12.48 30.89
C GLY A 291 -7.91 -14.02 30.89
N ARG A 292 -8.69 -14.62 30.02
CA ARG A 292 -8.63 -16.06 29.75
C ARG A 292 -8.01 -16.31 28.40
N VAL A 293 -6.94 -17.10 28.37
CA VAL A 293 -6.36 -17.58 27.11
C VAL A 293 -7.20 -18.75 26.60
N LEU A 294 -7.84 -18.56 25.47
CA LEU A 294 -8.61 -19.63 24.82
C LEU A 294 -7.67 -20.61 24.13
N ASN A 295 -8.01 -21.88 24.17
CA ASN A 295 -7.29 -22.88 23.40
C ASN A 295 -7.51 -22.65 21.89
N PRO A 296 -6.48 -22.88 21.04
CA PRO A 296 -6.67 -22.77 19.60
C PRO A 296 -7.76 -23.74 19.12
N PRO A 297 -8.61 -23.31 18.18
CA PRO A 297 -9.60 -24.20 17.58
C PRO A 297 -8.92 -25.27 16.73
N MET A 298 -9.58 -26.41 16.56
CA MET A 298 -9.16 -27.42 15.61
C MET A 298 -9.70 -27.07 14.22
N VAL A 299 -8.85 -27.11 13.21
CA VAL A 299 -9.22 -26.92 11.81
C VAL A 299 -9.33 -28.28 11.15
N VAL A 300 -10.56 -28.68 10.79
CA VAL A 300 -10.87 -30.00 10.27
C VAL A 300 -10.97 -29.95 8.74
N TYR A 301 -10.22 -30.80 8.09
CA TYR A 301 -10.15 -31.01 6.65
C TYR A 301 -10.84 -32.33 6.23
N LYS A 302 -10.73 -32.68 4.95
CA LYS A 302 -11.28 -33.93 4.41
C LYS A 302 -10.79 -35.13 5.20
N ASN A 303 -11.62 -36.16 5.30
CA ASN A 303 -11.37 -37.39 6.06
C ASN A 303 -11.09 -37.14 7.57
N ASN A 304 -11.69 -36.09 8.15
CA ASN A 304 -11.51 -35.69 9.54
C ASN A 304 -10.04 -35.42 9.92
N LYS A 305 -9.18 -35.11 8.94
CA LYS A 305 -7.80 -34.75 9.22
C LYS A 305 -7.77 -33.38 9.91
N ILE A 306 -7.06 -33.30 11.02
CA ILE A 306 -7.05 -32.12 11.88
C ILE A 306 -5.72 -31.39 11.74
N ALA A 307 -5.78 -30.07 11.53
CA ALA A 307 -4.66 -29.18 11.73
C ALA A 307 -4.86 -28.37 13.01
N THR A 308 -3.82 -28.35 13.86
CA THR A 308 -3.81 -27.53 15.07
C THR A 308 -3.01 -26.27 14.80
N PRO A 309 -3.64 -25.09 14.82
CA PRO A 309 -2.92 -23.84 14.64
C PRO A 309 -1.93 -23.59 15.78
N SER A 310 -0.73 -23.12 15.42
CA SER A 310 0.26 -22.62 16.38
C SER A 310 0.50 -21.15 16.09
N ARG A 311 0.27 -20.28 17.09
CA ARG A 311 0.34 -18.80 16.93
C ARG A 311 -0.49 -18.28 15.76
N GLY A 312 -1.65 -18.87 15.50
CA GLY A 312 -2.54 -18.49 14.41
C GLY A 312 -2.10 -18.96 13.00
N ALA A 313 -1.09 -19.81 12.90
CA ALA A 313 -0.58 -20.33 11.63
C ALA A 313 -0.60 -21.86 11.57
N TRP A 314 -0.86 -22.40 10.39
CA TRP A 314 -0.74 -23.82 10.06
C TRP A 314 -0.44 -23.97 8.57
N ASN A 315 0.01 -25.15 8.14
CA ASN A 315 0.27 -25.45 6.73
C ASN A 315 -0.78 -26.42 6.14
N LEU A 316 -0.82 -26.49 4.82
CA LEU A 316 -1.75 -27.35 4.08
C LEU A 316 -1.08 -28.55 3.42
N ASN A 317 0.23 -28.76 3.65
CA ASN A 317 1.02 -29.71 2.86
C ASN A 317 0.41 -31.12 2.82
N ASP A 318 -0.16 -31.57 3.94
CA ASP A 318 -0.75 -32.90 4.06
C ASP A 318 -2.27 -32.90 4.18
N HIS A 319 -2.91 -31.79 3.82
CA HIS A 319 -4.34 -31.65 3.97
C HIS A 319 -5.02 -31.47 2.61
N VAL A 320 -6.20 -32.06 2.46
CA VAL A 320 -7.11 -31.85 1.33
C VAL A 320 -8.30 -31.05 1.83
N LEU A 321 -8.75 -30.08 1.06
CA LEU A 321 -9.88 -29.24 1.42
C LEU A 321 -11.12 -30.08 1.74
N LEU A 322 -11.96 -29.58 2.65
CA LEU A 322 -13.08 -30.33 3.23
C LEU A 322 -14.05 -30.80 2.13
N ASP A 323 -14.57 -29.87 1.35
CA ASP A 323 -15.44 -30.15 0.23
C ASP A 323 -14.98 -29.42 -1.04
N PRO A 324 -14.86 -30.12 -2.17
CA PRO A 324 -14.65 -29.49 -3.45
C PRO A 324 -15.88 -28.67 -3.89
N PRO A 325 -15.80 -27.91 -4.97
CA PRO A 325 -16.96 -27.20 -5.51
C PRO A 325 -18.12 -28.17 -5.78
N PRO A 326 -19.36 -27.76 -5.50
CA PRO A 326 -20.55 -28.61 -5.74
C PRO A 326 -20.74 -28.93 -7.23
N VAL A 327 -20.33 -28.02 -8.10
CA VAL A 327 -20.33 -28.23 -9.56
C VAL A 327 -18.90 -28.51 -10.01
N PRO A 328 -18.66 -29.62 -10.73
CA PRO A 328 -17.32 -29.93 -11.24
C PRO A 328 -16.77 -28.82 -12.15
N LEU A 329 -15.50 -28.46 -11.97
CA LEU A 329 -14.84 -27.46 -12.80
C LEU A 329 -14.36 -28.08 -14.11
N MET A 330 -15.28 -28.21 -15.08
CA MET A 330 -15.00 -28.82 -16.39
C MET A 330 -14.31 -27.83 -17.35
N LYS A 331 -14.68 -26.57 -17.30
CA LYS A 331 -14.20 -25.53 -18.22
C LYS A 331 -13.67 -24.32 -17.42
N TRP A 332 -12.41 -24.06 -17.56
CA TRP A 332 -11.76 -22.87 -17.01
C TRP A 332 -10.69 -22.36 -17.96
N ALA A 333 -10.37 -21.09 -17.88
CA ALA A 333 -9.40 -20.44 -18.74
C ALA A 333 -8.24 -19.85 -17.95
N LEU A 334 -7.07 -19.81 -18.57
CA LEU A 334 -5.87 -19.16 -18.06
C LEU A 334 -5.44 -18.09 -19.07
N VAL A 335 -5.44 -16.84 -18.62
CA VAL A 335 -5.13 -15.66 -19.43
C VAL A 335 -3.91 -14.95 -18.83
N THR A 336 -2.90 -14.66 -19.64
CA THR A 336 -1.82 -13.79 -19.19
C THR A 336 -2.04 -12.34 -19.65
N LEU A 337 -1.95 -11.44 -18.71
CA LEU A 337 -1.94 -9.98 -18.90
C LEU A 337 -0.52 -9.40 -18.75
N ASP A 338 0.46 -10.28 -18.61
CA ASP A 338 1.90 -9.99 -18.59
C ASP A 338 2.54 -10.46 -19.89
N SER A 339 2.98 -9.53 -20.72
CA SER A 339 3.58 -9.82 -22.02
C SER A 339 4.94 -10.52 -21.94
N SER A 340 5.51 -10.66 -20.75
CA SER A 340 6.77 -11.39 -20.54
C SER A 340 6.58 -12.90 -20.45
N ILE A 341 5.34 -13.39 -20.34
CA ILE A 341 5.03 -14.82 -20.19
C ILE A 341 4.70 -15.44 -21.55
N GLY A 342 5.48 -16.42 -21.96
CA GLY A 342 5.23 -17.22 -23.17
C GLY A 342 4.16 -18.30 -22.94
N ASN A 343 3.68 -18.86 -24.05
CA ASN A 343 2.63 -19.89 -24.02
C ASN A 343 3.04 -21.16 -23.28
N ASP A 344 4.28 -21.59 -23.36
CA ASP A 344 4.78 -22.80 -22.69
C ASP A 344 4.77 -22.62 -21.16
N SER A 345 5.27 -21.49 -20.66
CA SER A 345 5.21 -21.18 -19.23
C SER A 345 3.77 -21.04 -18.71
N LEU A 346 2.87 -20.57 -19.56
CA LEU A 346 1.45 -20.49 -19.22
C LEU A 346 0.81 -21.88 -19.15
N LYS A 347 1.19 -22.77 -20.07
CA LYS A 347 0.76 -24.18 -20.09
C LYS A 347 1.23 -24.91 -18.84
N ASP A 348 2.51 -24.76 -18.49
CA ASP A 348 3.11 -25.35 -17.28
C ASP A 348 2.38 -24.90 -16.01
N LEU A 349 2.08 -23.58 -15.90
CA LEU A 349 1.29 -23.05 -14.80
C LEU A 349 -0.13 -23.65 -14.78
N GLY A 350 -0.75 -23.84 -15.94
CA GLY A 350 -2.05 -24.48 -16.07
C GLY A 350 -2.07 -25.89 -15.52
N GLU A 351 -1.06 -26.71 -15.86
CA GLU A 351 -0.94 -28.08 -15.35
C GLU A 351 -0.60 -28.11 -13.86
N GLN A 352 0.23 -27.20 -13.36
CA GLN A 352 0.51 -27.09 -11.93
C GLN A 352 -0.77 -26.73 -11.14
N LEU A 353 -1.58 -25.80 -11.62
CA LEU A 353 -2.86 -25.45 -10.99
C LEU A 353 -3.85 -26.63 -11.06
N ARG A 354 -3.95 -27.32 -12.18
CA ARG A 354 -4.78 -28.51 -12.34
C ARG A 354 -4.39 -29.62 -11.37
N SER A 355 -3.09 -29.93 -11.30
CA SER A 355 -2.54 -30.88 -10.33
C SER A 355 -2.84 -30.48 -8.89
N GLY A 356 -2.66 -29.19 -8.56
CA GLY A 356 -2.98 -28.65 -7.24
C GLY A 356 -4.46 -28.74 -6.89
N MET A 357 -5.37 -28.47 -7.83
CA MET A 357 -6.80 -28.64 -7.64
C MET A 357 -7.16 -30.08 -7.27
N ARG A 358 -6.52 -31.07 -7.88
CA ARG A 358 -6.69 -32.48 -7.51
C ARG A 358 -6.05 -32.79 -6.15
N LYS A 359 -4.80 -32.42 -5.96
CA LYS A 359 -3.97 -32.77 -4.80
C LYS A 359 -4.50 -32.12 -3.52
N PHE A 360 -4.70 -30.81 -3.52
CA PHE A 360 -5.07 -30.03 -2.34
C PHE A 360 -6.59 -29.76 -2.27
N GLY A 361 -7.23 -29.51 -3.42
CA GLY A 361 -8.64 -29.17 -3.49
C GLY A 361 -9.57 -30.37 -3.47
N GLY A 362 -9.09 -31.55 -3.80
CA GLY A 362 -9.92 -32.74 -3.95
C GLY A 362 -10.96 -32.63 -5.08
N PHE A 363 -10.68 -31.78 -6.08
CA PHE A 363 -11.54 -31.59 -7.25
C PHE A 363 -11.62 -32.89 -8.05
N ARG A 364 -12.84 -33.25 -8.46
CA ARG A 364 -13.05 -34.37 -9.36
C ARG A 364 -12.71 -33.94 -10.79
N ASP A 365 -11.62 -34.48 -11.30
CA ASP A 365 -11.12 -34.29 -12.67
C ASP A 365 -11.33 -32.86 -13.25
N PRO A 366 -10.66 -31.86 -12.72
CA PRO A 366 -10.74 -30.53 -13.30
C PRO A 366 -10.23 -30.58 -14.73
N GLY A 367 -11.00 -30.00 -15.67
CA GLY A 367 -10.64 -29.94 -17.07
C GLY A 367 -9.27 -29.31 -17.29
N ALA A 368 -8.65 -29.53 -18.45
CA ALA A 368 -7.49 -28.77 -18.85
C ALA A 368 -7.83 -27.29 -18.99
N ALA A 369 -6.88 -26.42 -18.64
CA ALA A 369 -7.06 -24.99 -18.85
C ALA A 369 -7.20 -24.67 -20.34
N ALA A 370 -8.26 -23.98 -20.72
CA ALA A 370 -8.29 -23.34 -22.03
C ALA A 370 -7.30 -22.18 -21.98
N LEU A 371 -6.19 -22.31 -22.69
CA LEU A 371 -5.20 -21.24 -22.80
C LEU A 371 -5.73 -20.17 -23.76
N ASP A 372 -5.98 -18.99 -23.27
CA ASP A 372 -6.40 -17.88 -24.12
C ASP A 372 -5.22 -16.95 -24.47
N GLY A 373 -4.04 -17.47 -24.31
CA GLY A 373 -2.80 -16.87 -24.78
C GLY A 373 -2.43 -15.55 -24.12
N VAL A 374 -1.48 -14.92 -24.73
CA VAL A 374 -1.00 -13.58 -24.36
C VAL A 374 -2.02 -12.56 -24.87
N ARG A 375 -2.41 -11.61 -24.04
CA ARG A 375 -3.17 -10.45 -24.48
C ARG A 375 -2.51 -9.80 -25.68
N ASN A 376 -3.25 -9.59 -26.76
CA ASN A 376 -2.75 -8.89 -27.93
C ASN A 376 -2.25 -7.48 -27.55
N ARG A 377 -1.16 -7.04 -28.14
CA ARG A 377 -0.58 -5.73 -27.87
C ARG A 377 -1.61 -4.62 -28.17
N GLY A 378 -1.99 -3.85 -27.13
CA GLY A 378 -3.00 -2.80 -27.26
C GLY A 378 -4.46 -3.24 -27.02
N GLU A 379 -4.72 -4.53 -26.86
CA GLU A 379 -6.07 -5.02 -26.52
C GLU A 379 -6.48 -4.53 -25.12
N PRO A 380 -7.72 -4.02 -24.92
CA PRO A 380 -8.26 -3.76 -23.60
C PRO A 380 -8.28 -5.01 -22.71
N VAL A 381 -8.02 -4.87 -21.42
CA VAL A 381 -8.00 -5.99 -20.45
C VAL A 381 -9.34 -6.73 -20.43
N GLU A 382 -10.42 -5.97 -20.52
CA GLU A 382 -11.80 -6.43 -20.51
C GLU A 382 -12.09 -7.41 -21.64
N ASN A 383 -11.53 -7.15 -22.85
CA ASN A 383 -11.72 -8.01 -24.00
C ASN A 383 -11.03 -9.37 -23.85
N ALA A 384 -9.86 -9.42 -23.22
CA ALA A 384 -9.17 -10.68 -22.93
C ALA A 384 -10.00 -11.56 -21.98
N VAL A 385 -10.59 -10.96 -20.92
CA VAL A 385 -11.47 -11.69 -20.00
C VAL A 385 -12.76 -12.14 -20.69
N ARG A 386 -13.37 -11.27 -21.50
CA ARG A 386 -14.60 -11.58 -22.26
C ARG A 386 -14.36 -12.74 -23.23
N ARG A 387 -13.26 -12.74 -23.97
CA ARG A 387 -12.87 -13.80 -24.90
C ARG A 387 -12.71 -15.14 -24.18
N ALA A 388 -12.06 -15.15 -23.00
CA ALA A 388 -11.93 -16.36 -22.20
C ALA A 388 -13.29 -16.88 -21.71
N ALA A 389 -14.16 -16.00 -21.24
CA ALA A 389 -15.50 -16.33 -20.77
C ALA A 389 -16.42 -16.83 -21.91
N SER A 390 -16.34 -16.24 -23.11
CA SER A 390 -17.15 -16.62 -24.26
C SER A 390 -16.91 -18.05 -24.75
N LYS A 391 -15.79 -18.66 -24.39
CA LYS A 391 -15.47 -20.07 -24.60
C LYS A 391 -16.16 -21.01 -23.60
N GLY A 392 -17.02 -20.48 -22.75
CA GLY A 392 -17.79 -21.22 -21.74
C GLY A 392 -17.01 -21.49 -20.44
N ALA A 393 -15.94 -20.74 -20.18
CA ALA A 393 -15.21 -20.86 -18.92
C ALA A 393 -16.04 -20.34 -17.75
N THR A 394 -16.17 -21.15 -16.69
CA THR A 394 -16.84 -20.76 -15.43
C THR A 394 -15.87 -20.09 -14.43
N LEU A 395 -14.57 -20.26 -14.67
CA LEU A 395 -13.48 -19.61 -13.94
C LEU A 395 -12.44 -19.10 -14.93
N VAL A 396 -12.01 -17.86 -14.77
CA VAL A 396 -10.87 -17.26 -15.51
C VAL A 396 -9.76 -16.95 -14.54
N VAL A 397 -8.62 -17.60 -14.70
CA VAL A 397 -7.39 -17.29 -13.94
C VAL A 397 -6.58 -16.28 -14.73
N CYS A 398 -6.36 -15.09 -14.17
CA CYS A 398 -5.65 -13.99 -14.81
C CYS A 398 -4.27 -13.81 -14.20
N VAL A 399 -3.20 -13.92 -14.99
CA VAL A 399 -1.83 -13.67 -14.55
C VAL A 399 -1.47 -12.22 -14.86
N LEU A 400 -1.22 -11.44 -13.81
CA LEU A 400 -0.96 -10.00 -13.88
C LEU A 400 0.54 -9.70 -13.85
N SER A 401 0.94 -8.65 -14.57
CA SER A 401 2.27 -8.10 -14.45
C SER A 401 2.47 -7.44 -13.07
N PRO A 402 3.65 -7.56 -12.46
CA PRO A 402 3.96 -6.89 -11.19
C PRO A 402 4.02 -5.35 -11.31
N PHE A 403 4.10 -4.79 -12.52
CA PHE A 403 4.33 -3.37 -12.76
C PHE A 403 3.06 -2.49 -12.82
N ASP A 404 1.90 -3.05 -13.17
CA ASP A 404 0.62 -2.32 -13.29
C ASP A 404 -0.53 -3.09 -12.64
N THR A 405 -0.25 -3.72 -11.51
CA THR A 405 -1.15 -4.68 -10.88
C THR A 405 -2.49 -4.07 -10.50
N THR A 406 -2.50 -2.92 -9.82
CA THR A 406 -3.73 -2.33 -9.27
C THR A 406 -4.72 -1.94 -10.36
N ARG A 407 -4.25 -1.24 -11.40
CA ARG A 407 -5.11 -0.82 -12.50
C ARG A 407 -5.67 -2.03 -13.26
N VAL A 408 -4.79 -2.96 -13.64
CA VAL A 408 -5.20 -4.16 -14.38
C VAL A 408 -6.13 -5.04 -13.56
N TYR A 409 -5.87 -5.21 -12.25
CA TYR A 409 -6.75 -5.93 -11.33
C TYR A 409 -8.15 -5.33 -11.28
N ASN A 410 -8.26 -4.00 -11.15
CA ASN A 410 -9.56 -3.33 -11.12
C ASN A 410 -10.32 -3.50 -12.44
N CYS A 411 -9.65 -3.40 -13.60
CA CYS A 411 -10.26 -3.66 -14.90
C CYS A 411 -10.77 -5.10 -15.02
N VAL A 412 -9.95 -6.09 -14.61
CA VAL A 412 -10.37 -7.50 -14.61
C VAL A 412 -11.60 -7.72 -13.74
N LYS A 413 -11.59 -7.15 -12.53
CA LYS A 413 -12.68 -7.33 -11.58
C LYS A 413 -13.96 -6.65 -12.03
N SER A 414 -13.87 -5.41 -12.49
CA SER A 414 -15.03 -4.69 -13.01
C SER A 414 -15.67 -5.43 -14.19
N ALA A 415 -14.86 -5.80 -15.19
CA ALA A 415 -15.37 -6.51 -16.35
C ALA A 415 -15.97 -7.88 -16.00
N ALA A 416 -15.30 -8.64 -15.14
CA ALA A 416 -15.76 -9.99 -14.79
C ALA A 416 -17.02 -9.98 -13.92
N GLU A 417 -17.08 -9.10 -12.91
CA GLU A 417 -18.14 -9.11 -11.90
C GLU A 417 -19.36 -8.30 -12.33
N LEU A 418 -19.17 -7.17 -13.05
CA LEU A 418 -20.27 -6.27 -13.42
C LEU A 418 -20.80 -6.53 -14.84
N ASP A 419 -19.90 -6.85 -15.80
CA ASP A 419 -20.29 -6.92 -17.22
C ASP A 419 -20.51 -8.34 -17.73
N ILE A 420 -19.71 -9.32 -17.23
CA ILE A 420 -19.65 -10.67 -17.82
C ILE A 420 -20.31 -11.72 -16.92
N GLY A 421 -20.24 -11.58 -15.62
CA GLY A 421 -20.76 -12.55 -14.64
C GLY A 421 -19.91 -13.82 -14.52
N VAL A 422 -18.55 -13.72 -14.64
CA VAL A 422 -17.64 -14.86 -14.54
C VAL A 422 -16.75 -14.76 -13.31
N GLN A 423 -16.50 -15.89 -12.66
CA GLN A 423 -15.57 -15.94 -11.53
C GLN A 423 -14.12 -15.76 -11.99
N THR A 424 -13.35 -14.93 -11.27
CA THR A 424 -11.94 -14.71 -11.60
C THR A 424 -11.00 -14.93 -10.42
N GLN A 425 -9.79 -15.46 -10.72
CA GLN A 425 -8.68 -15.52 -9.80
C GLN A 425 -7.47 -14.81 -10.40
N CYS A 426 -7.07 -13.69 -9.81
CA CYS A 426 -5.88 -12.97 -10.24
C CYS A 426 -4.63 -13.49 -9.50
N LEU A 427 -3.55 -13.64 -10.24
CA LEU A 427 -2.21 -14.02 -9.77
C LEU A 427 -1.22 -12.97 -10.24
N ILE A 428 -0.29 -12.55 -9.39
CA ILE A 428 0.77 -11.62 -9.77
C ILE A 428 2.00 -12.45 -10.15
N ASN A 429 2.58 -12.20 -11.33
CA ASN A 429 3.79 -12.90 -11.79
C ASN A 429 5.04 -12.50 -10.98
N LYS A 430 5.12 -12.95 -9.73
CA LYS A 430 6.31 -12.78 -8.88
C LYS A 430 7.38 -13.84 -9.13
N TRP A 431 7.03 -14.89 -9.84
CA TRP A 431 7.92 -16.05 -10.10
C TRP A 431 8.75 -15.89 -11.36
N ARG A 432 8.61 -14.77 -12.08
CA ARG A 432 9.30 -14.48 -13.34
C ARG A 432 9.10 -15.58 -14.39
N LEU A 433 7.89 -16.11 -14.49
CA LEU A 433 7.50 -17.02 -15.56
C LEU A 433 7.87 -16.38 -16.91
N GLY A 434 8.51 -17.13 -17.78
CA GLY A 434 8.92 -16.66 -19.12
C GLY A 434 10.27 -15.95 -19.18
N GLN A 435 10.96 -15.70 -18.07
CA GLN A 435 12.38 -15.33 -18.09
C GLN A 435 13.20 -16.62 -18.12
N GLY A 436 13.35 -17.21 -19.31
CA GLY A 436 14.12 -18.41 -19.56
C GLY A 436 15.56 -18.24 -19.09
N GLY A 437 16.09 -19.27 -18.47
CA GLY A 437 17.51 -19.42 -18.31
C GLY A 437 18.16 -19.37 -19.69
N GLY A 438 18.96 -18.30 -19.94
CA GLY A 438 19.79 -18.25 -21.13
C GLY A 438 20.61 -19.53 -21.16
N GLU A 439 20.54 -20.25 -22.26
CA GLU A 439 21.43 -21.35 -22.58
C GLU A 439 22.87 -20.92 -22.29
N SER A 440 23.46 -21.59 -21.32
CA SER A 440 24.90 -21.53 -21.11
C SER A 440 25.55 -22.16 -22.35
N SER A 441 25.86 -21.32 -23.34
CA SER A 441 26.71 -21.74 -24.43
C SER A 441 28.06 -22.20 -23.87
N ASN A 442 28.27 -23.50 -24.00
CA ASN A 442 29.48 -24.21 -23.76
C ASN A 442 30.64 -23.58 -24.54
N GLY A 443 31.67 -23.13 -23.86
CA GLY A 443 32.89 -22.57 -24.44
C GLY A 443 34.07 -22.71 -23.51
N GLY A 444 34.80 -23.84 -23.66
CA GLY A 444 36.25 -23.92 -23.56
C GLY A 444 36.94 -23.90 -22.19
N GLY A 445 37.37 -25.02 -21.74
CA GLY A 445 38.66 -25.37 -21.23
C GLY A 445 39.40 -24.48 -20.21
N GLY A 446 39.73 -25.06 -19.05
CA GLY A 446 40.72 -24.52 -18.13
C GLY A 446 40.70 -25.19 -16.76
N GLU A 447 41.34 -26.37 -16.66
CA GLU A 447 41.69 -26.97 -15.36
C GLU A 447 42.55 -26.01 -14.52
N ARG A 448 42.17 -25.82 -13.27
CA ARG A 448 43.14 -25.74 -12.14
C ARG A 448 42.39 -25.93 -10.81
N GLY A 449 42.90 -26.89 -10.07
CA GLY A 449 42.37 -27.39 -8.81
C GLY A 449 42.48 -26.40 -7.64
N GLY A 450 41.64 -26.61 -6.65
CA GLY A 450 41.65 -25.88 -5.37
C GLY A 450 40.58 -26.39 -4.42
N ARG A 451 41.01 -27.13 -3.41
CA ARG A 451 40.33 -27.79 -2.30
C ARG A 451 39.16 -27.07 -1.66
N GLY A 452 38.07 -27.80 -1.37
CA GLY A 452 37.46 -27.91 -0.02
C GLY A 452 36.60 -26.74 0.44
N GLY A 453 35.27 -26.84 0.28
CA GLY A 453 34.29 -25.98 0.97
C GLY A 453 32.92 -26.63 0.95
N ARG A 454 32.42 -27.01 2.13
CA ARG A 454 31.15 -27.68 2.41
C ARG A 454 29.95 -27.10 1.67
N GLY A 455 29.15 -28.00 1.11
CA GLY A 455 27.98 -27.79 0.29
C GLY A 455 26.94 -26.84 0.87
N GLY A 456 26.82 -25.68 0.27
CA GLY A 456 25.60 -24.93 0.21
C GLY A 456 24.76 -25.47 -0.94
N ARG A 457 23.64 -26.11 -0.67
CA ARG A 457 22.64 -26.48 -1.69
C ARG A 457 22.22 -25.19 -2.41
N GLY A 458 22.77 -24.99 -3.62
CA GLY A 458 22.32 -23.94 -4.51
C GLY A 458 20.83 -24.14 -4.80
N CYS A 459 19.97 -23.26 -4.27
CA CYS A 459 18.59 -23.16 -4.72
C CYS A 459 18.62 -22.73 -6.18
N GLN A 460 18.38 -23.67 -7.08
CA GLN A 460 18.02 -23.34 -8.45
C GLN A 460 16.77 -22.44 -8.40
N PRO A 461 16.69 -21.37 -9.18
CA PRO A 461 15.48 -20.55 -9.26
C PRO A 461 14.36 -21.45 -9.80
N GLN A 462 13.40 -21.79 -8.94
CA GLN A 462 12.21 -22.55 -9.34
C GLN A 462 11.43 -21.71 -10.36
N SER A 463 11.24 -22.26 -11.54
CA SER A 463 10.50 -21.65 -12.65
C SER A 463 8.99 -21.74 -12.45
N GLY A 464 8.46 -21.36 -11.28
CA GLY A 464 7.02 -21.41 -11.01
C GLY A 464 6.67 -21.34 -9.52
N PRO A 465 5.36 -21.32 -9.18
CA PRO A 465 4.89 -21.35 -7.81
C PRO A 465 5.13 -22.72 -7.16
N ASN A 466 5.60 -22.73 -5.92
CA ASN A 466 5.74 -23.96 -5.14
C ASN A 466 4.37 -24.50 -4.68
N ASP A 467 4.34 -25.74 -4.16
CA ASP A 467 3.15 -26.43 -3.69
C ASP A 467 2.34 -25.63 -2.68
N GLN A 468 2.98 -24.92 -1.76
CA GLN A 468 2.28 -24.10 -0.76
C GLN A 468 1.55 -22.90 -1.39
N ILE A 469 2.16 -22.29 -2.40
CA ILE A 469 1.53 -21.20 -3.16
C ILE A 469 0.35 -21.74 -3.97
N ILE A 470 0.52 -22.88 -4.62
CA ILE A 470 -0.55 -23.57 -5.35
C ILE A 470 -1.70 -23.92 -4.41
N ALA A 471 -1.43 -24.49 -3.23
CA ALA A 471 -2.45 -24.81 -2.24
C ALA A 471 -3.25 -23.55 -1.80
N ASN A 472 -2.55 -22.42 -1.57
CA ASN A 472 -3.19 -21.15 -1.22
C ASN A 472 -4.05 -20.58 -2.37
N ILE A 473 -3.65 -20.79 -3.63
CA ILE A 473 -4.45 -20.40 -4.80
C ILE A 473 -5.69 -21.28 -4.89
N VAL A 474 -5.54 -22.60 -4.74
CA VAL A 474 -6.62 -23.57 -4.79
C VAL A 474 -7.68 -23.31 -3.72
N GLN A 475 -7.30 -22.94 -2.49
CA GLN A 475 -8.25 -22.52 -1.46
C GLN A 475 -9.15 -21.37 -1.92
N LYS A 476 -8.55 -20.35 -2.56
CA LYS A 476 -9.29 -19.19 -3.05
C LYS A 476 -10.22 -19.57 -4.20
N ILE A 477 -9.79 -20.46 -5.09
CA ILE A 477 -10.60 -20.98 -6.18
C ILE A 477 -11.77 -21.80 -5.62
N ASN A 478 -11.49 -22.70 -4.68
CA ASN A 478 -12.52 -23.55 -4.06
C ASN A 478 -13.62 -22.71 -3.41
N ALA A 479 -13.26 -21.73 -2.60
CA ALA A 479 -14.23 -20.85 -1.95
C ALA A 479 -15.09 -20.05 -2.96
N LYS A 480 -14.49 -19.54 -4.05
CA LYS A 480 -15.20 -18.81 -5.10
C LYS A 480 -16.19 -19.68 -5.87
N LEU A 481 -15.89 -20.95 -6.00
CA LEU A 481 -16.75 -21.93 -6.68
C LEU A 481 -17.76 -22.61 -5.75
N GLY A 482 -17.87 -22.13 -4.50
CA GLY A 482 -18.85 -22.63 -3.52
C GLY A 482 -18.42 -23.85 -2.72
N GLY A 483 -17.16 -24.28 -2.82
CA GLY A 483 -16.59 -25.33 -1.97
C GLY A 483 -16.26 -24.84 -0.55
N ARG A 484 -16.10 -25.77 0.38
CA ARG A 484 -15.70 -25.49 1.75
C ARG A 484 -14.25 -25.88 2.00
N ASN A 485 -13.42 -24.95 2.44
CA ASN A 485 -11.99 -25.22 2.64
C ASN A 485 -11.73 -26.06 3.89
N ALA A 486 -12.38 -25.72 4.99
CA ALA A 486 -12.23 -26.40 6.26
C ALA A 486 -13.44 -26.16 7.16
N LYS A 487 -13.58 -26.95 8.22
CA LYS A 487 -14.52 -26.75 9.31
C LYS A 487 -13.74 -26.40 10.56
N VAL A 488 -14.17 -25.38 11.26
CA VAL A 488 -13.61 -25.03 12.57
C VAL A 488 -14.39 -25.73 13.66
N THR A 489 -13.70 -26.45 14.51
CA THR A 489 -14.28 -27.09 15.69
C THR A 489 -13.66 -26.45 16.93
N PRO A 490 -14.48 -25.88 17.84
CA PRO A 490 -13.95 -25.32 19.08
C PRO A 490 -13.26 -26.40 19.90
N SER A 491 -12.32 -26.00 20.73
CA SER A 491 -11.71 -26.92 21.69
C SER A 491 -12.78 -27.52 22.63
N VAL A 492 -12.49 -28.68 23.21
CA VAL A 492 -13.44 -29.38 24.04
C VAL A 492 -14.01 -28.49 25.16
N ASN A 493 -13.19 -27.56 25.68
CA ASN A 493 -13.55 -26.65 26.76
C ASN A 493 -14.36 -25.41 26.29
N ASP A 494 -14.42 -25.12 25.02
CA ASP A 494 -15.08 -23.91 24.47
C ASP A 494 -16.34 -24.22 23.62
N ARG A 495 -16.87 -25.44 23.71
CA ARG A 495 -18.07 -25.87 22.99
C ARG A 495 -19.33 -25.06 23.31
N SER A 496 -19.35 -24.38 24.46
CA SER A 496 -20.50 -23.54 24.86
C SER A 496 -20.77 -22.38 23.91
N LEU A 497 -19.73 -21.78 23.31
CA LEU A 497 -19.83 -20.66 22.37
C LEU A 497 -20.56 -21.01 21.08
N MET A 498 -20.57 -22.31 20.66
CA MET A 498 -21.24 -22.78 19.46
C MET A 498 -22.68 -23.26 19.69
N LYS A 499 -23.14 -23.28 20.94
CA LYS A 499 -24.53 -23.67 21.28
C LYS A 499 -25.48 -22.49 21.26
N ILE A 500 -24.98 -21.28 21.26
CA ILE A 500 -25.76 -20.04 21.25
C ILE A 500 -25.64 -19.42 19.84
N PRO A 501 -26.74 -18.99 19.23
CA PRO A 501 -26.68 -18.22 18.00
C PRO A 501 -25.74 -17.02 18.18
N THR A 502 -24.61 -17.01 17.48
CA THR A 502 -23.56 -16.01 17.66
C THR A 502 -23.32 -15.30 16.35
N LEU A 503 -23.50 -13.98 16.33
CA LEU A 503 -23.07 -13.13 15.24
C LEU A 503 -21.59 -12.75 15.43
N ILE A 504 -20.74 -13.16 14.51
CA ILE A 504 -19.33 -12.74 14.48
C ILE A 504 -19.23 -11.57 13.51
N TYR A 505 -18.95 -10.39 14.05
CA TYR A 505 -18.69 -9.20 13.26
C TYR A 505 -17.19 -8.94 13.23
N GLY A 506 -16.59 -8.96 12.03
CA GLY A 506 -15.20 -8.60 11.78
C GLY A 506 -15.14 -7.18 11.21
N ALA A 507 -14.40 -6.27 11.86
CA ALA A 507 -14.13 -4.91 11.38
C ALA A 507 -12.73 -4.82 10.78
#